data_312fd7298660d61d9d203ae231bcfb92
#
_entry.id   312fd7298660d61d9d203ae231bcfb92
#
_cell.length_a   1.000
_cell.length_b   1.000
_cell.length_c   1.000
_cell.angle_alpha   90.00
_cell.angle_beta   90.00
_cell.angle_gamma   90.00
#
_symmetry.space_group_name_H-M   'P 1'
#
loop_
_entity.id
_entity.type
_entity.pdbx_description
1 polymer ?
#
loop_
_entity_poly.entity_id
_entity_poly.type
_entity_poly.pdbx_seq_one_letter_code
_entity_poly.pdbx_strand_id
1 'polypeptide(L)'
;MGGHCGTGWPGRSAGADGVALFGRTVYPALEATVRALAMARTVAVAHLTGRVAVLDRWTWCQDVIMAARGDRGRRVVRAAYAVFPRPAVVCFLATSPEVARQRVAARGIDTEELAHLCALDAAYRALPEFGSFVTLDGDATPDEVAAALDAVVDAIVVRARR
;
A
#
# COMPACT_ATOMS: atom_id res chain seq x y z
N MET A 1 8.53 13.32 -20.72
CA MET A 1 7.57 12.85 -21.73
C MET A 1 6.50 12.05 -20.98
N GLY A 2 5.31 12.64 -20.76
CA GLY A 2 4.24 12.01 -20.00
C GLY A 2 3.49 10.99 -20.85
N GLY A 3 3.70 9.71 -20.53
CA GLY A 3 2.91 8.63 -21.10
C GLY A 3 1.49 8.67 -20.55
N HIS A 4 0.48 8.83 -21.42
CA HIS A 4 -0.91 8.73 -21.03
C HIS A 4 -1.25 7.26 -20.76
N CYS A 5 -1.53 6.92 -19.48
CA CYS A 5 -2.15 5.65 -19.12
C CYS A 5 -3.60 5.65 -19.62
N GLY A 6 -3.90 4.84 -20.65
CA GLY A 6 -5.25 4.66 -21.19
C GLY A 6 -6.16 3.95 -20.18
N THR A 7 -7.41 4.40 -20.09
CA THR A 7 -8.46 3.82 -19.24
C THR A 7 -9.04 2.56 -19.89
N GLY A 8 -8.67 1.39 -19.37
CA GLY A 8 -9.27 0.13 -19.82
C GLY A 8 -8.85 -1.03 -18.94
N TRP A 9 -9.74 -1.47 -18.04
CA TRP A 9 -9.61 -2.69 -17.26
C TRP A 9 -10.29 -3.85 -17.99
N PRO A 10 -9.61 -5.00 -18.22
CA PRO A 10 -9.95 -6.26 -17.59
C PRO A 10 -8.74 -7.19 -17.39
N GLY A 11 -8.32 -7.44 -16.17
CA GLY A 11 -7.34 -8.46 -15.83
C GLY A 11 -7.73 -9.20 -14.56
N ARG A 12 -7.62 -10.53 -14.57
CA ARG A 12 -7.87 -11.38 -13.41
C ARG A 12 -6.65 -11.35 -12.51
N SER A 13 -6.77 -10.76 -11.33
CA SER A 13 -5.81 -10.89 -10.26
C SER A 13 -6.18 -12.06 -9.34
N ALA A 14 -5.24 -12.54 -8.51
CA ALA A 14 -5.46 -13.61 -7.53
C ALA A 14 -6.68 -13.42 -6.61
N GLY A 15 -7.21 -12.20 -6.52
CA GLY A 15 -8.48 -11.92 -5.84
C GLY A 15 -9.74 -12.34 -6.60
N ALA A 16 -9.63 -12.71 -7.89
CA ALA A 16 -10.80 -13.08 -8.69
C ALA A 16 -11.45 -14.39 -8.21
N ASP A 17 -10.65 -15.34 -7.76
CA ASP A 17 -11.16 -16.64 -7.28
C ASP A 17 -11.88 -16.51 -5.93
N GLY A 18 -11.37 -15.67 -5.04
CA GLY A 18 -12.03 -15.35 -3.77
C GLY A 18 -13.35 -14.58 -3.95
N VAL A 19 -13.41 -13.65 -4.92
CA VAL A 19 -14.63 -12.93 -5.28
C VAL A 19 -15.68 -13.85 -5.89
N ALA A 20 -15.27 -14.85 -6.67
CA ALA A 20 -16.18 -15.85 -7.23
C ALA A 20 -16.79 -16.75 -6.15
N LEU A 21 -16.02 -17.06 -5.08
CA LEU A 21 -16.45 -17.94 -4.00
C LEU A 21 -17.35 -17.25 -2.97
N PHE A 22 -17.08 -15.98 -2.62
CA PHE A 22 -17.74 -15.27 -1.51
C PHE A 22 -18.54 -14.03 -1.95
N GLY A 23 -18.61 -13.74 -3.25
CA GLY A 23 -19.27 -12.56 -3.78
C GLY A 23 -18.45 -11.26 -3.61
N ARG A 24 -18.83 -10.27 -4.42
CA ARG A 24 -18.08 -9.00 -4.59
C ARG A 24 -17.99 -8.13 -3.31
N THR A 25 -18.81 -8.40 -2.31
CA THR A 25 -18.90 -7.59 -1.08
C THR A 25 -18.27 -8.28 0.12
N VAL A 26 -18.40 -9.59 0.23
CA VAL A 26 -17.95 -10.36 1.41
C VAL A 26 -16.44 -10.57 1.38
N TYR A 27 -15.86 -10.87 0.23
CA TYR A 27 -14.43 -11.10 0.11
C TYR A 27 -13.57 -9.87 0.50
N PRO A 28 -13.85 -8.65 -0.01
CA PRO A 28 -13.11 -7.46 0.40
C PRO A 28 -13.29 -7.13 1.90
N ALA A 29 -14.46 -7.39 2.46
CA ALA A 29 -14.71 -7.16 3.88
C ALA A 29 -13.92 -8.14 4.76
N LEU A 30 -13.87 -9.42 4.38
CA LEU A 30 -13.09 -10.44 5.08
C LEU A 30 -11.59 -10.12 5.00
N GLU A 31 -11.08 -9.79 3.82
CA GLU A 31 -9.69 -9.38 3.62
C GLU A 31 -9.34 -8.16 4.49
N ALA A 32 -10.19 -7.13 4.48
CA ALA A 32 -10.01 -5.94 5.31
C ALA A 32 -9.99 -6.28 6.81
N THR A 33 -10.88 -7.19 7.26
CA THR A 33 -10.94 -7.60 8.67
C THR A 33 -9.68 -8.34 9.09
N VAL A 34 -9.22 -9.33 8.31
CA VAL A 34 -8.00 -10.08 8.62
C VAL A 34 -6.78 -9.15 8.67
N ARG A 35 -6.67 -8.22 7.72
CA ARG A 35 -5.59 -7.20 7.72
C ARG A 35 -5.68 -6.29 8.94
N ALA A 36 -6.88 -5.85 9.31
CA ALA A 36 -7.10 -5.01 10.49
C ALA A 36 -6.65 -5.72 11.78
N LEU A 37 -6.99 -7.00 11.95
CA LEU A 37 -6.59 -7.79 13.12
C LEU A 37 -5.07 -7.98 13.18
N ALA A 38 -4.43 -8.32 12.05
CA ALA A 38 -2.99 -8.47 11.97
C ALA A 38 -2.27 -7.16 12.32
N MET A 39 -2.75 -6.05 11.81
CA MET A 39 -2.21 -4.71 12.07
C MET A 39 -2.42 -4.31 13.55
N ALA A 40 -3.62 -4.52 14.10
CA ALA A 40 -3.92 -4.24 15.50
C ALA A 40 -2.99 -5.00 16.45
N ARG A 41 -2.76 -6.29 16.16
CA ARG A 41 -1.81 -7.12 16.92
C ARG A 41 -0.39 -6.54 16.86
N THR A 42 0.10 -6.18 15.68
CA THR A 42 1.46 -5.64 15.51
C THR A 42 1.62 -4.32 16.24
N VAL A 43 0.65 -3.40 16.11
CA VAL A 43 0.65 -2.11 16.80
C VAL A 43 0.59 -2.29 18.32
N ALA A 44 -0.27 -3.19 18.81
CA ALA A 44 -0.39 -3.46 20.25
C ALA A 44 0.93 -4.03 20.81
N VAL A 45 1.54 -5.01 20.15
CA VAL A 45 2.83 -5.58 20.58
C VAL A 45 3.93 -4.51 20.58
N ALA A 46 4.04 -3.69 19.54
CA ALA A 46 5.01 -2.62 19.47
C ALA A 46 4.84 -1.62 20.63
N HIS A 47 3.58 -1.23 20.88
CA HIS A 47 3.26 -0.29 21.97
C HIS A 47 3.58 -0.87 23.35
N LEU A 48 3.18 -2.12 23.60
CA LEU A 48 3.43 -2.79 24.90
C LEU A 48 4.90 -3.08 25.15
N THR A 49 5.69 -3.28 24.12
CA THR A 49 7.13 -3.61 24.24
C THR A 49 8.05 -2.40 24.07
N GLY A 50 7.50 -1.22 23.78
CA GLY A 50 8.29 -0.01 23.49
C GLY A 50 9.17 -0.13 22.24
N ARG A 51 8.79 -1.01 21.29
CA ARG A 51 9.55 -1.25 20.06
C ARG A 51 9.00 -0.47 18.89
N VAL A 52 9.87 -0.18 17.93
CA VAL A 52 9.46 0.37 16.63
C VAL A 52 8.86 -0.76 15.80
N ALA A 53 7.66 -0.52 15.26
CA ALA A 53 7.06 -1.42 14.29
C ALA A 53 7.27 -0.88 12.88
N VAL A 54 7.81 -1.70 12.00
CA VAL A 54 7.86 -1.44 10.54
C VAL A 54 6.79 -2.31 9.89
N LEU A 55 5.91 -1.67 9.13
CA LEU A 55 4.81 -2.34 8.45
C LEU A 55 4.95 -2.13 6.95
N ASP A 56 4.95 -3.22 6.20
CA ASP A 56 5.00 -3.21 4.73
C ASP A 56 3.76 -2.55 4.10
N ARG A 57 2.63 -2.56 4.78
CA ARG A 57 1.39 -1.95 4.28
C ARG A 57 0.61 -1.32 5.42
N TRP A 58 -0.02 -0.18 5.15
CA TRP A 58 -0.90 0.51 6.09
C TRP A 58 -2.36 0.53 5.60
N THR A 59 -3.25 1.09 6.39
CA THR A 59 -4.69 1.18 6.09
C THR A 59 -5.00 1.82 4.74
N TRP A 60 -4.21 2.80 4.31
CA TRP A 60 -4.36 3.46 3.00
C TRP A 60 -4.18 2.51 1.82
N CYS A 61 -3.39 1.47 1.98
CA CYS A 61 -3.21 0.46 0.94
C CYS A 61 -4.54 -0.20 0.54
N GLN A 62 -5.38 -0.52 1.53
CA GLN A 62 -6.71 -1.07 1.26
C GLN A 62 -7.62 -0.03 0.58
N ASP A 63 -7.58 1.22 1.04
CA ASP A 63 -8.34 2.32 0.44
C ASP A 63 -7.97 2.53 -1.04
N VAL A 64 -6.67 2.50 -1.35
CA VAL A 64 -6.13 2.63 -2.72
C VAL A 64 -6.55 1.46 -3.60
N ILE A 65 -6.43 0.22 -3.11
CA ILE A 65 -6.84 -0.97 -3.85
C ILE A 65 -8.33 -0.91 -4.18
N MET A 66 -9.16 -0.56 -3.20
CA MET A 66 -10.60 -0.41 -3.39
C MET A 66 -10.93 0.74 -4.35
N ALA A 67 -10.18 1.85 -4.29
CA ALA A 67 -10.33 2.97 -5.22
C ALA A 67 -10.00 2.55 -6.66
N ALA A 68 -8.88 1.85 -6.85
CA ALA A 68 -8.47 1.37 -8.17
C ALA A 68 -9.45 0.36 -8.76
N ARG A 69 -10.11 -0.44 -7.90
CA ARG A 69 -11.16 -1.41 -8.31
C ARG A 69 -12.55 -0.78 -8.48
N GLY A 70 -12.77 0.45 -8.02
CA GLY A 70 -14.09 1.08 -8.01
C GLY A 70 -15.06 0.46 -6.99
N ASP A 71 -14.57 -0.09 -5.89
CA ASP A 71 -15.37 -0.78 -4.88
C ASP A 71 -16.26 0.18 -4.09
N ARG A 72 -17.56 -0.13 -3.99
CA ARG A 72 -18.56 0.73 -3.33
C ARG A 72 -18.38 0.84 -1.82
N GLY A 73 -17.78 -0.18 -1.16
CA GLY A 73 -17.56 -0.22 0.29
C GLY A 73 -16.38 0.63 0.81
N ARG A 74 -15.65 1.31 -0.06
CA ARG A 74 -14.43 2.07 0.26
C ARG A 74 -14.60 3.02 1.44
N ARG A 75 -15.67 3.81 1.47
CA ARG A 75 -15.92 4.79 2.55
C ARG A 75 -16.09 4.13 3.91
N VAL A 76 -16.76 2.98 3.95
CA VAL A 76 -16.99 2.21 5.19
C VAL A 76 -15.68 1.64 5.72
N VAL A 77 -14.89 1.04 4.84
CA VAL A 77 -13.57 0.48 5.20
C VAL A 77 -12.63 1.58 5.67
N ARG A 78 -12.60 2.73 4.98
CA ARG A 78 -11.79 3.89 5.40
C ARG A 78 -12.22 4.41 6.78
N ALA A 79 -13.51 4.49 7.06
CA ALA A 79 -14.02 4.89 8.37
C ALA A 79 -13.68 3.88 9.47
N ALA A 80 -13.80 2.58 9.19
CA ALA A 80 -13.41 1.52 10.11
C ALA A 80 -11.90 1.55 10.43
N TYR A 81 -11.07 1.87 9.43
CA TYR A 81 -9.63 1.98 9.62
C TYR A 81 -9.16 3.28 10.29
N ALA A 82 -10.04 4.28 10.43
CA ALA A 82 -9.71 5.53 11.13
C ALA A 82 -9.44 5.35 12.63
N VAL A 83 -9.79 4.20 13.21
CA VAL A 83 -9.48 3.84 14.62
C VAL A 83 -7.99 3.55 14.85
N PHE A 84 -7.25 3.22 13.80
CA PHE A 84 -5.82 2.95 13.94
C PHE A 84 -5.03 4.24 14.15
N PRO A 85 -4.02 4.22 15.05
CA PRO A 85 -3.15 5.37 15.25
C PRO A 85 -2.41 5.70 13.95
N ARG A 86 -2.12 6.98 13.73
CA ARG A 86 -1.32 7.37 12.57
C ARG A 86 0.12 6.90 12.76
N PRO A 87 0.78 6.32 11.76
CA PRO A 87 2.19 5.99 11.82
C PRO A 87 3.03 7.27 11.96
N ALA A 88 4.17 7.16 12.64
CA ALA A 88 5.09 8.29 12.83
C ALA A 88 5.63 8.81 11.48
N VAL A 89 5.81 7.92 10.53
CA VAL A 89 6.20 8.24 9.15
C VAL A 89 5.60 7.21 8.20
N VAL A 90 5.36 7.64 6.98
CA VAL A 90 4.96 6.77 5.86
C VAL A 90 5.95 7.02 4.73
N CYS A 91 6.62 5.97 4.29
CA CYS A 91 7.46 6.01 3.11
C CYS A 91 6.67 5.48 1.90
N PHE A 92 6.64 6.26 0.84
CA PHE A 92 6.07 5.87 -0.44
C PHE A 92 7.20 5.62 -1.44
N LEU A 93 7.34 4.37 -1.86
CA LEU A 93 8.29 3.98 -2.91
C LEU A 93 7.67 4.34 -4.26
N ALA A 94 8.12 5.45 -4.83
CA ALA A 94 7.65 5.94 -6.12
C ALA A 94 8.35 5.15 -7.24
N THR A 95 7.79 3.99 -7.56
CA THR A 95 8.24 3.17 -8.68
C THR A 95 7.40 3.49 -9.92
N SER A 96 8.05 3.71 -11.07
CA SER A 96 7.33 3.89 -12.32
C SER A 96 6.54 2.62 -12.66
N PRO A 97 5.31 2.71 -13.17
CA PRO A 97 4.47 1.55 -13.49
C PRO A 97 5.16 0.57 -14.45
N GLU A 98 5.99 1.07 -15.34
CA GLU A 98 6.77 0.28 -16.29
C GLU A 98 7.83 -0.57 -15.59
N VAL A 99 8.60 0.03 -14.67
CA VAL A 99 9.61 -0.67 -13.85
C VAL A 99 8.93 -1.64 -12.90
N ALA A 100 7.83 -1.25 -12.27
CA ALA A 100 7.04 -2.13 -11.40
C ALA A 100 6.59 -3.38 -12.18
N ARG A 101 6.06 -3.22 -13.39
CA ARG A 101 5.65 -4.34 -14.25
C ARG A 101 6.81 -5.26 -14.60
N GLN A 102 7.96 -4.70 -14.97
CA GLN A 102 9.17 -5.49 -15.27
C GLN A 102 9.61 -6.31 -14.05
N ARG A 103 9.62 -5.70 -12.86
CA ARG A 103 10.01 -6.39 -11.63
C ARG A 103 9.03 -7.49 -11.23
N VAL A 104 7.72 -7.29 -11.43
CA VAL A 104 6.70 -8.31 -11.19
C VAL A 104 6.87 -9.48 -12.17
N ALA A 105 7.05 -9.19 -13.46
CA ALA A 105 7.29 -10.21 -14.48
C ALA A 105 8.58 -11.02 -14.22
N ALA A 106 9.65 -10.35 -13.77
CA ALA A 106 10.93 -11.00 -13.45
C ALA A 106 10.83 -11.96 -12.24
N ARG A 107 9.89 -11.74 -11.31
CA ARG A 107 9.64 -12.67 -10.19
C ARG A 107 8.94 -13.96 -10.62
N GLY A 108 8.23 -13.95 -11.76
CA GLY A 108 7.57 -15.13 -12.32
C GLY A 108 6.38 -15.68 -11.53
N ILE A 109 5.93 -14.98 -10.48
CA ILE A 109 4.87 -15.45 -9.57
C ILE A 109 3.51 -14.88 -9.98
N ASP A 110 3.49 -13.63 -10.45
CA ASP A 110 2.30 -12.88 -10.83
C ASP A 110 2.50 -12.11 -12.13
N THR A 111 1.40 -11.76 -12.79
CA THR A 111 1.39 -10.81 -13.91
C THR A 111 0.45 -9.67 -13.57
N GLU A 112 1.00 -8.45 -13.45
CA GLU A 112 0.20 -7.25 -13.22
C GLU A 112 0.10 -6.45 -14.53
N GLU A 113 -1.12 -6.07 -14.88
CA GLU A 113 -1.34 -5.21 -16.04
C GLU A 113 -0.85 -3.78 -15.77
N LEU A 114 -0.21 -3.18 -16.78
CA LEU A 114 0.28 -1.80 -16.66
C LEU A 114 -0.82 -0.82 -16.27
N ALA A 115 -2.02 -0.99 -16.85
CA ALA A 115 -3.19 -0.15 -16.53
C ALA A 115 -3.56 -0.23 -15.03
N HIS A 116 -3.43 -1.41 -14.41
CA HIS A 116 -3.68 -1.58 -12.98
C HIS A 116 -2.62 -0.87 -12.13
N LEU A 117 -1.36 -1.01 -12.48
CA LEU A 117 -0.26 -0.34 -11.79
C LEU A 117 -0.38 1.18 -11.89
N CYS A 118 -0.75 1.71 -13.06
CA CYS A 118 -1.04 3.13 -13.24
C CYS A 118 -2.22 3.59 -12.36
N ALA A 119 -3.30 2.80 -12.29
CA ALA A 119 -4.45 3.12 -11.45
C ALA A 119 -4.10 3.14 -9.96
N LEU A 120 -3.24 2.21 -9.51
CA LEU A 120 -2.75 2.19 -8.13
C LEU A 120 -1.89 3.41 -7.82
N ASP A 121 -0.92 3.76 -8.67
CA ASP A 121 -0.07 4.96 -8.48
C ASP A 121 -0.93 6.22 -8.42
N ALA A 122 -1.85 6.40 -9.36
CA ALA A 122 -2.77 7.53 -9.38
C ALA A 122 -3.65 7.58 -8.12
N ALA A 123 -4.14 6.44 -7.64
CA ALA A 123 -4.96 6.37 -6.43
C ALA A 123 -4.17 6.70 -5.15
N TYR A 124 -2.88 6.30 -5.06
CA TYR A 124 -2.00 6.73 -3.97
C TYR A 124 -1.78 8.24 -3.97
N ARG A 125 -1.45 8.81 -5.12
CA ARG A 125 -1.21 10.27 -5.25
C ARG A 125 -2.47 11.11 -5.00
N ALA A 126 -3.65 10.53 -5.20
CA ALA A 126 -4.94 11.16 -4.90
C ALA A 126 -5.36 11.07 -3.42
N LEU A 127 -4.60 10.39 -2.55
CA LEU A 127 -4.89 10.35 -1.13
C LEU A 127 -4.72 11.75 -0.51
N PRO A 128 -5.65 12.21 0.34
CA PRO A 128 -5.47 13.47 1.07
C PRO A 128 -4.20 13.50 1.93
N GLU A 129 -3.77 12.33 2.40
CA GLU A 129 -2.58 12.16 3.25
C GLU A 129 -1.27 12.14 2.46
N PHE A 130 -1.31 12.00 1.14
CA PHE A 130 -0.12 11.80 0.30
C PHE A 130 0.95 12.88 0.48
N GLY A 131 0.54 14.13 0.66
CA GLY A 131 1.46 15.24 0.89
C GLY A 131 2.28 15.13 2.19
N SER A 132 1.92 14.23 3.10
CA SER A 132 2.68 13.94 4.34
C SER A 132 3.62 12.75 4.21
N PHE A 133 3.60 12.04 3.09
CA PHE A 133 4.45 10.87 2.87
C PHE A 133 5.87 11.28 2.48
N VAL A 134 6.85 10.55 2.99
CA VAL A 134 8.22 10.63 2.50
C VAL A 134 8.30 9.82 1.20
N THR A 135 8.50 10.50 0.09
CA THR A 135 8.63 9.83 -1.20
C THR A 135 10.08 9.41 -1.41
N LEU A 136 10.29 8.13 -1.66
CA LEU A 136 11.58 7.53 -2.00
C LEU A 136 11.57 7.10 -3.45
N ASP A 137 12.74 7.18 -4.10
CA ASP A 137 12.90 6.70 -5.47
C ASP A 137 12.84 5.17 -5.50
N GLY A 138 11.71 4.64 -5.93
CA GLY A 138 11.50 3.20 -6.07
C GLY A 138 12.12 2.61 -7.33
N ASP A 139 12.58 3.42 -8.28
CA ASP A 139 13.28 2.94 -9.50
C ASP A 139 14.78 2.72 -9.24
N ALA A 140 15.32 3.27 -8.15
CA ALA A 140 16.69 3.08 -7.69
C ALA A 140 17.02 1.60 -7.38
N THR A 141 18.30 1.32 -7.16
CA THR A 141 18.76 -0.01 -6.75
C THR A 141 18.26 -0.37 -5.34
N PRO A 142 18.15 -1.66 -5.00
CA PRO A 142 17.76 -2.10 -3.66
C PRO A 142 18.62 -1.50 -2.54
N ASP A 143 19.93 -1.37 -2.77
CA ASP A 143 20.87 -0.83 -1.77
C ASP A 143 20.65 0.68 -1.55
N GLU A 144 20.39 1.44 -2.61
CA GLU A 144 20.07 2.87 -2.53
C GLU A 144 18.73 3.08 -1.81
N VAL A 145 17.71 2.27 -2.11
CA VAL A 145 16.43 2.32 -1.41
C VAL A 145 16.59 1.97 0.07
N ALA A 146 17.38 0.94 0.38
CA ALA A 146 17.65 0.56 1.77
C ALA A 146 18.35 1.68 2.54
N ALA A 147 19.40 2.28 1.96
CA ALA A 147 20.09 3.41 2.57
C ALA A 147 19.17 4.62 2.80
N ALA A 148 18.27 4.91 1.86
CA ALA A 148 17.29 5.99 2.00
C ALA A 148 16.28 5.69 3.11
N LEU A 149 15.82 4.45 3.24
CA LEU A 149 14.93 4.01 4.33
C LEU A 149 15.62 4.09 5.69
N ASP A 150 16.87 3.65 5.79
CA ASP A 150 17.67 3.71 7.03
C ASP A 150 17.82 5.16 7.51
N ALA A 151 18.11 6.09 6.60
CA ALA A 151 18.20 7.52 6.92
C ALA A 151 16.87 8.07 7.49
N VAL A 152 15.73 7.64 6.95
CA VAL A 152 14.42 8.03 7.47
C VAL A 152 14.18 7.44 8.86
N VAL A 153 14.51 6.17 9.08
CA VAL A 153 14.34 5.50 10.38
C VAL A 153 15.23 6.16 11.44
N ASP A 154 16.47 6.44 11.13
CA ASP A 154 17.42 7.11 12.04
C ASP A 154 16.91 8.49 12.46
N ALA A 155 16.39 9.27 11.51
CA ALA A 155 15.80 10.58 11.80
C ALA A 155 14.63 10.50 12.80
N ILE A 156 13.81 9.44 12.71
CA ILE A 156 12.67 9.21 13.61
C ILE A 156 13.15 8.77 14.99
N VAL A 157 14.08 7.82 15.04
CA VAL A 157 14.62 7.31 16.31
C VAL A 157 15.30 8.41 17.10
N VAL A 158 16.08 9.25 16.45
CA VAL A 158 16.72 10.44 17.08
C VAL A 158 15.65 11.41 17.61
N ARG A 159 14.57 11.63 16.88
CA ARG A 159 13.48 12.53 17.28
C ARG A 159 12.67 11.97 18.47
N ALA A 160 12.46 10.67 18.53
CA ALA A 160 11.72 10.01 19.59
C ALA A 160 12.49 9.94 20.93
N ARG A 161 13.81 10.12 20.91
CA ARG A 161 14.68 10.12 22.11
C ARG A 161 14.86 11.52 22.75
N ARG A 162 14.34 12.56 22.12
CA ARG A 162 14.36 13.95 22.63
C ARG A 162 13.07 14.31 23.34
#